data_70304c2bd184fffec3023c7fa50ac49e
#
_entry.id   70304c2bd184fffec3023c7fa50ac49e
#
_cell.length_a   1.000
_cell.length_b   1.000
_cell.length_c   1.000
_cell.angle_alpha   90.00
_cell.angle_beta   90.00
_cell.angle_gamma   90.00
#
_symmetry.space_group_name_H-M   'P 1'
#
loop_
_entity.id
_entity.type
_entity.pdbx_description
1 polymer ?
#
loop_
_entity_poly.entity_id
_entity_poly.type
_entity_poly.pdbx_seq_one_letter_code
_entity_poly.pdbx_strand_id
1 'polypeptide(L)'
;VRVEGRVTLMVDGQEQASEYGEIQMTDTGISGIPVFQLCSMASYALMEGRRTECVLDFFEEWTDKALEDFFIQRFQQMTGRDEQAFFNGLLPEKLMDLCVSLSGFHPVKNSLKHLSGSVKNFVRLLKHFPVTITDSRGFEQAQACAGGVPLNEVELPYCASRRVPGLYITGEILDADGRCGGYNLHWAW
;
A
#
# COMPACT_ATOMS: atom_id res chain seq x y z
N VAL A 1 0.71 8.13 10.54
CA VAL A 1 1.05 9.09 9.49
C VAL A 1 0.17 8.83 8.29
N ARG A 2 -0.28 9.88 7.58
CA ARG A 2 -1.04 9.77 6.34
C ARG A 2 -0.26 10.39 5.20
N VAL A 3 -0.27 9.74 4.06
CA VAL A 3 0.43 10.18 2.85
C VAL A 3 -0.28 9.62 1.62
N GLU A 4 -0.35 10.38 0.56
CA GLU A 4 -0.79 9.85 -0.74
C GLU A 4 0.33 9.10 -1.42
N GLY A 5 -0.04 8.01 -2.11
CA GLY A 5 0.93 7.20 -2.82
C GLY A 5 0.31 5.95 -3.45
N ARG A 6 1.12 5.23 -4.17
CA ARG A 6 0.76 3.94 -4.77
C ARG A 6 1.18 2.81 -3.85
N VAL A 7 0.30 1.84 -3.70
CA VAL A 7 0.57 0.57 -3.00
C VAL A 7 0.53 -0.53 -4.05
N THR A 8 1.62 -1.25 -4.21
CA THR A 8 1.72 -2.41 -5.10
C THR A 8 1.88 -3.67 -4.27
N LEU A 9 0.95 -4.62 -4.41
CA LEU A 9 1.02 -5.92 -3.75
C LEU A 9 1.92 -6.85 -4.55
N MET A 10 2.93 -7.40 -3.88
CA MET A 10 3.86 -8.38 -4.42
C MET A 10 3.67 -9.71 -3.71
N VAL A 11 3.50 -10.80 -4.46
CA VAL A 11 3.46 -12.16 -3.92
C VAL A 11 4.53 -13.00 -4.60
N ASP A 12 5.42 -13.58 -3.83
CA ASP A 12 6.61 -14.31 -4.30
C ASP A 12 7.48 -13.49 -5.28
N GLY A 13 7.53 -12.17 -5.06
CA GLY A 13 8.28 -11.24 -5.91
C GLY A 13 7.60 -10.86 -7.22
N GLN A 14 6.34 -11.25 -7.43
CA GLN A 14 5.55 -10.88 -8.61
C GLN A 14 4.43 -9.91 -8.21
N GLU A 15 4.26 -8.85 -9.01
CA GLU A 15 3.17 -7.90 -8.85
C GLU A 15 1.82 -8.60 -9.11
N GLN A 16 0.89 -8.44 -8.18
CA GLN A 16 -0.47 -8.96 -8.27
C GLN A 16 -1.46 -7.86 -8.62
N ALA A 17 -1.37 -6.75 -7.94
CA ALA A 17 -2.25 -5.60 -8.14
C ALA A 17 -1.62 -4.34 -7.54
N SER A 18 -2.14 -3.19 -7.95
CA SER A 18 -1.64 -1.89 -7.53
C SER A 18 -2.79 -0.90 -7.41
N GLU A 19 -2.81 -0.12 -6.34
CA GLU A 19 -3.85 0.90 -6.06
C GLU A 19 -3.20 2.20 -5.59
N TYR A 20 -3.82 3.34 -5.95
CA TYR A 20 -3.38 4.68 -5.54
C TYR A 20 -4.37 5.31 -4.57
N GLY A 21 -3.88 6.07 -3.59
CA GLY A 21 -4.69 6.85 -2.67
C GLY A 21 -3.99 7.14 -1.34
N GLU A 22 -4.77 7.58 -0.33
CA GLU A 22 -4.24 7.86 1.00
C GLU A 22 -3.84 6.58 1.73
N ILE A 23 -2.55 6.44 1.98
CA ILE A 23 -1.94 5.38 2.78
C ILE A 23 -1.85 5.87 4.23
N GLN A 24 -2.28 5.03 5.17
CA GLN A 24 -2.13 5.29 6.59
C GLN A 24 -1.06 4.36 7.16
N MET A 25 0.07 4.92 7.57
CA MET A 25 1.10 4.19 8.30
C MET A 25 0.79 4.23 9.79
N THR A 26 0.64 3.07 10.40
CA THR A 26 0.29 2.87 11.80
C THR A 26 1.45 2.20 12.55
N ASP A 27 1.33 2.04 13.86
CA ASP A 27 2.35 1.38 14.68
C ASP A 27 2.48 -0.12 14.36
N THR A 28 1.48 -0.71 13.73
CA THR A 28 1.42 -2.15 13.43
C THR A 28 1.42 -2.48 11.94
N GLY A 29 1.51 -1.48 11.05
CA GLY A 29 1.52 -1.73 9.61
C GLY A 29 0.91 -0.60 8.78
N ILE A 30 0.35 -0.95 7.64
CA ILE A 30 -0.26 -0.02 6.70
C ILE A 30 -1.79 -0.21 6.65
N SER A 31 -2.51 0.85 6.32
CA SER A 31 -3.96 0.89 6.19
C SER A 31 -4.36 1.96 5.15
N GLY A 32 -5.63 2.19 4.97
CA GLY A 32 -6.17 3.14 3.99
C GLY A 32 -6.84 2.44 2.82
N ILE A 33 -7.56 3.20 2.00
CA ILE A 33 -8.37 2.65 0.92
C ILE A 33 -7.55 1.79 -0.06
N PRO A 34 -6.35 2.20 -0.52
CA PRO A 34 -5.52 1.36 -1.39
C PRO A 34 -5.18 0.01 -0.76
N VAL A 35 -4.89 0.00 0.55
CA VAL A 35 -4.57 -1.23 1.27
C VAL A 35 -5.79 -2.12 1.40
N PHE A 36 -6.97 -1.56 1.67
CA PHE A 36 -8.23 -2.33 1.74
C PHE A 36 -8.57 -3.01 0.42
N GLN A 37 -8.30 -2.36 -0.72
CA GLN A 37 -8.52 -2.96 -2.05
C GLN A 37 -7.64 -4.20 -2.31
N LEU A 38 -6.46 -4.23 -1.70
CA LEU A 38 -5.46 -5.30 -1.89
C LEU A 38 -5.54 -6.37 -0.79
N CYS A 39 -6.29 -6.11 0.29
CA CYS A 39 -6.25 -6.89 1.52
C CYS A 39 -6.71 -8.35 1.33
N SER A 40 -7.77 -8.60 0.55
CA SER A 40 -8.25 -9.97 0.31
C SER A 40 -7.20 -10.82 -0.40
N MET A 41 -6.59 -10.29 -1.47
CA MET A 41 -5.52 -10.97 -2.19
C MET A 41 -4.30 -11.25 -1.30
N ALA A 42 -3.91 -10.26 -0.47
CA ALA A 42 -2.83 -10.44 0.47
C ALA A 42 -3.15 -11.52 1.52
N SER A 43 -4.37 -11.54 2.04
CA SER A 43 -4.82 -12.54 3.02
C SER A 43 -4.83 -13.95 2.44
N TYR A 44 -5.32 -14.14 1.23
CA TYR A 44 -5.27 -15.45 0.55
C TYR A 44 -3.83 -15.92 0.34
N ALA A 45 -2.94 -15.04 -0.12
CA ALA A 45 -1.53 -15.38 -0.30
C ALA A 45 -0.84 -15.79 1.02
N LEU A 46 -1.16 -15.09 2.12
CA LEU A 46 -0.64 -15.43 3.45
C LEU A 46 -1.17 -16.79 3.94
N MET A 47 -2.47 -17.09 3.73
CA MET A 47 -3.06 -18.39 4.07
C MET A 47 -2.41 -19.54 3.32
N GLU A 48 -1.94 -19.30 2.09
CA GLU A 48 -1.18 -20.25 1.28
C GLU A 48 0.31 -20.35 1.69
N GLY A 49 0.75 -19.57 2.68
CA GLY A 49 2.13 -19.51 3.14
C GLY A 49 3.09 -18.82 2.17
N ARG A 50 2.58 -18.00 1.25
CA ARG A 50 3.36 -17.31 0.24
C ARG A 50 4.00 -16.04 0.81
N ARG A 51 5.17 -15.70 0.31
CA ARG A 51 5.83 -14.43 0.66
C ARG A 51 5.03 -13.26 0.12
N THR A 52 4.54 -12.43 1.04
CA THR A 52 3.67 -11.29 0.70
C THR A 52 4.32 -10.00 1.18
N GLU A 53 4.40 -9.02 0.32
CA GLU A 53 4.94 -7.69 0.62
C GLU A 53 4.17 -6.61 -0.15
N CYS A 54 4.15 -5.39 0.37
CA CYS A 54 3.71 -4.22 -0.35
C CYS A 54 4.92 -3.34 -0.66
N VAL A 55 4.94 -2.77 -1.86
CA VAL A 55 5.89 -1.73 -2.26
C VAL A 55 5.13 -0.43 -2.35
N LEU A 56 5.59 0.59 -1.62
CA LEU A 56 4.96 1.91 -1.59
C LEU A 56 5.77 2.89 -2.44
N ASP A 57 5.08 3.64 -3.30
CA ASP A 57 5.63 4.77 -4.05
C ASP A 57 4.95 6.07 -3.60
N PHE A 58 5.70 6.94 -2.94
CA PHE A 58 5.20 8.23 -2.43
C PHE A 58 5.33 9.37 -3.45
N PHE A 59 5.90 9.09 -4.63
CA PHE A 59 6.15 10.07 -5.69
C PHE A 59 5.82 9.50 -7.07
N GLU A 60 4.64 8.89 -7.21
CA GLU A 60 4.23 8.19 -8.43
C GLU A 60 4.35 9.04 -9.70
N GLU A 61 4.01 10.33 -9.63
CA GLU A 61 4.07 11.24 -10.78
C GLU A 61 5.49 11.54 -11.26
N TRP A 62 6.50 11.16 -10.48
CA TRP A 62 7.90 11.41 -10.78
C TRP A 62 8.59 10.15 -11.26
N THR A 63 9.39 10.26 -12.32
CA THR A 63 10.37 9.21 -12.62
C THR A 63 11.51 9.28 -11.63
N ASP A 64 12.20 8.15 -11.39
CA ASP A 64 13.36 8.09 -10.51
C ASP A 64 14.38 9.17 -10.86
N LYS A 65 14.67 9.33 -12.16
CA LYS A 65 15.62 10.33 -12.66
C LYS A 65 15.17 11.76 -12.38
N ALA A 66 13.91 12.08 -12.58
CA ALA A 66 13.37 13.41 -12.31
C ALA A 66 13.44 13.74 -10.81
N LEU A 67 13.15 12.77 -9.95
CA LEU A 67 13.23 12.94 -8.50
C LEU A 67 14.69 13.04 -8.03
N GLU A 68 15.63 12.28 -8.61
CA GLU A 68 17.06 12.42 -8.37
C GLU A 68 17.54 13.84 -8.73
N ASP A 69 17.19 14.32 -9.92
CA ASP A 69 17.60 15.65 -10.39
C ASP A 69 17.01 16.75 -9.51
N PHE A 70 15.76 16.61 -9.06
CA PHE A 70 15.14 17.52 -8.11
C PHE A 70 15.93 17.61 -6.80
N PHE A 71 16.32 16.48 -6.19
CA PHE A 71 17.09 16.49 -4.95
C PHE A 71 18.49 17.05 -5.14
N ILE A 72 19.14 16.77 -6.26
CA ILE A 72 20.46 17.34 -6.60
C ILE A 72 20.34 18.86 -6.73
N GLN A 73 19.33 19.36 -7.45
CA GLN A 73 19.09 20.79 -7.64
C GLN A 73 18.79 21.50 -6.31
N ARG A 74 17.90 20.87 -5.49
CA ARG A 74 17.57 21.39 -4.16
C ARG A 74 18.80 21.47 -3.26
N PHE A 75 19.70 20.48 -3.33
CA PHE A 75 20.96 20.50 -2.61
C PHE A 75 21.88 21.66 -3.05
N GLN A 76 21.97 21.90 -4.36
CA GLN A 76 22.79 23.01 -4.91
C GLN A 76 22.26 24.40 -4.49
N GLN A 77 20.96 24.51 -4.31
CA GLN A 77 20.28 25.73 -3.88
C GLN A 77 20.27 25.93 -2.35
N MET A 78 20.68 24.92 -1.60
CA MET A 78 20.65 24.95 -0.15
C MET A 78 21.62 26.01 0.40
N THR A 79 21.06 27.04 1.04
CA THR A 79 21.81 28.06 1.76
C THR A 79 21.83 27.73 3.25
N GLY A 80 22.99 27.30 3.76
CA GLY A 80 23.14 26.96 5.17
C GLY A 80 23.22 25.45 5.43
N ARG A 81 23.13 25.06 6.72
CA ARG A 81 23.25 23.67 7.19
C ARG A 81 21.98 23.19 7.89
N ASP A 82 20.82 23.67 7.46
CA ASP A 82 19.54 23.25 8.01
C ASP A 82 19.01 22.05 7.21
N GLU A 83 19.21 20.86 7.76
CA GLU A 83 18.77 19.60 7.16
C GLU A 83 17.24 19.48 7.17
N GLN A 84 16.56 20.00 8.19
CA GLN A 84 15.12 19.98 8.27
C GLN A 84 14.49 20.85 7.16
N ALA A 85 15.04 22.04 6.92
CA ALA A 85 14.59 22.91 5.83
C ALA A 85 14.73 22.25 4.46
N PHE A 86 15.72 21.36 4.28
CA PHE A 86 15.89 20.61 3.04
C PHE A 86 14.71 19.69 2.74
N PHE A 87 14.09 19.08 3.76
CA PHE A 87 12.99 18.11 3.59
C PHE A 87 11.60 18.73 3.70
N ASN A 88 11.48 19.99 4.10
CA ASN A 88 10.19 20.65 4.29
C ASN A 88 9.33 20.61 3.02
N GLY A 89 8.05 20.26 3.19
CA GLY A 89 7.05 20.27 2.13
C GLY A 89 7.07 19.05 1.21
N LEU A 90 7.87 18.01 1.50
CA LEU A 90 7.96 16.80 0.67
C LEU A 90 7.03 15.69 1.18
N LEU A 91 7.24 15.26 2.41
CA LEU A 91 6.45 14.22 3.08
C LEU A 91 6.18 14.63 4.53
N PRO A 92 5.23 13.99 5.21
CA PRO A 92 5.06 14.15 6.64
C PRO A 92 6.37 13.85 7.40
N GLU A 93 6.72 14.72 8.35
CA GLU A 93 8.01 14.72 9.06
C GLU A 93 8.44 13.33 9.54
N LYS A 94 7.57 12.63 10.28
CA LYS A 94 7.88 11.28 10.80
C LYS A 94 8.22 10.27 9.71
N LEU A 95 7.57 10.35 8.54
CA LEU A 95 7.86 9.46 7.43
C LEU A 95 9.17 9.85 6.75
N MET A 96 9.41 11.14 6.63
CA MET A 96 10.67 11.65 6.09
C MET A 96 11.87 11.24 6.97
N ASP A 97 11.76 11.39 8.28
CA ASP A 97 12.79 10.98 9.25
C ASP A 97 13.11 9.48 9.12
N LEU A 98 12.07 8.66 8.96
CA LEU A 98 12.23 7.22 8.72
C LEU A 98 12.98 6.96 7.42
N CYS A 99 12.60 7.60 6.32
CA CYS A 99 13.27 7.43 5.02
C CYS A 99 14.73 7.90 5.05
N VAL A 100 15.01 9.02 5.72
CA VAL A 100 16.37 9.52 5.94
C VAL A 100 17.19 8.51 6.74
N SER A 101 16.64 8.02 7.85
CA SER A 101 17.31 7.03 8.70
C SER A 101 17.63 5.74 7.96
N LEU A 102 16.68 5.22 7.17
CA LEU A 102 16.85 3.95 6.44
C LEU A 102 17.81 4.08 5.24
N SER A 103 17.78 5.22 4.54
CA SER A 103 18.64 5.46 3.37
C SER A 103 20.05 5.91 3.73
N GLY A 104 20.23 6.47 4.93
CA GLY A 104 21.46 7.15 5.34
C GLY A 104 21.72 8.45 4.58
N PHE A 105 20.72 9.02 3.93
CA PHE A 105 20.85 10.27 3.18
C PHE A 105 20.80 11.48 4.11
N HIS A 106 21.94 12.17 4.26
CA HIS A 106 22.07 13.38 5.07
C HIS A 106 22.65 14.51 4.21
N PRO A 107 21.82 15.44 3.70
CA PRO A 107 22.30 16.50 2.80
C PRO A 107 23.39 17.37 3.41
N VAL A 108 23.39 17.61 4.72
CA VAL A 108 24.42 18.41 5.41
C VAL A 108 25.76 17.68 5.55
N LYS A 109 25.73 16.37 5.71
CA LYS A 109 26.92 15.54 5.96
C LYS A 109 27.56 15.00 4.68
N ASN A 110 26.78 14.88 3.61
CA ASN A 110 27.24 14.32 2.35
C ASN A 110 28.08 15.33 1.56
N SER A 111 29.26 14.94 1.14
CA SER A 111 30.05 15.73 0.21
C SER A 111 29.49 15.60 -1.21
N LEU A 112 29.72 16.63 -2.04
CA LEU A 112 29.27 16.61 -3.46
C LEU A 112 29.76 15.37 -4.23
N LYS A 113 30.87 14.77 -3.85
CA LYS A 113 31.42 13.55 -4.49
C LYS A 113 30.60 12.30 -4.24
N HIS A 114 29.87 12.22 -3.12
CA HIS A 114 29.05 11.06 -2.74
C HIS A 114 27.55 11.32 -2.89
N LEU A 115 27.18 12.54 -3.28
CA LEU A 115 25.79 12.97 -3.34
C LEU A 115 24.96 12.09 -4.29
N SER A 116 25.46 11.84 -5.49
CA SER A 116 24.73 11.08 -6.52
C SER A 116 24.33 9.67 -6.07
N GLY A 117 25.24 8.95 -5.40
CA GLY A 117 24.95 7.61 -4.90
C GLY A 117 23.94 7.61 -3.73
N SER A 118 24.11 8.54 -2.78
CA SER A 118 23.21 8.65 -1.64
C SER A 118 21.81 9.15 -2.04
N VAL A 119 21.72 10.07 -3.00
CA VAL A 119 20.44 10.51 -3.57
C VAL A 119 19.70 9.35 -4.26
N LYS A 120 20.42 8.53 -5.04
CA LYS A 120 19.81 7.36 -5.69
C LYS A 120 19.20 6.37 -4.69
N ASN A 121 19.92 6.05 -3.63
CA ASN A 121 19.42 5.17 -2.58
C ASN A 121 18.19 5.76 -1.87
N PHE A 122 18.23 7.07 -1.62
CA PHE A 122 17.11 7.77 -1.02
C PHE A 122 15.87 7.79 -1.93
N VAL A 123 16.04 8.15 -3.21
CA VAL A 123 14.95 8.14 -4.21
C VAL A 123 14.37 6.73 -4.37
N ARG A 124 15.24 5.72 -4.46
CA ARG A 124 14.79 4.33 -4.51
C ARG A 124 13.92 3.97 -3.31
N LEU A 125 14.29 4.42 -2.10
CA LEU A 125 13.46 4.17 -0.91
C LEU A 125 12.13 4.92 -0.97
N LEU A 126 12.11 6.16 -1.45
CA LEU A 126 10.89 6.96 -1.57
C LEU A 126 9.89 6.39 -2.59
N LYS A 127 10.39 5.72 -3.63
CA LYS A 127 9.58 5.15 -4.71
C LYS A 127 9.35 3.64 -4.59
N HIS A 128 10.15 2.96 -3.81
CA HIS A 128 10.07 1.50 -3.63
C HIS A 128 10.24 1.14 -2.15
N PHE A 129 9.42 1.77 -1.29
CA PHE A 129 9.46 1.52 0.15
C PHE A 129 8.87 0.15 0.45
N PRO A 130 9.67 -0.83 0.91
CA PRO A 130 9.19 -2.18 1.13
C PRO A 130 8.48 -2.31 2.48
N VAL A 131 7.34 -2.99 2.48
CA VAL A 131 6.60 -3.38 3.69
C VAL A 131 6.30 -4.86 3.61
N THR A 132 6.94 -5.67 4.45
CA THR A 132 6.62 -7.09 4.56
C THR A 132 5.27 -7.27 5.25
N ILE A 133 4.39 -8.02 4.64
CA ILE A 133 3.08 -8.35 5.20
C ILE A 133 3.16 -9.73 5.86
N THR A 134 2.93 -9.75 7.16
CA THR A 134 3.01 -10.98 7.96
C THR A 134 1.65 -11.49 8.40
N ASP A 135 0.66 -10.59 8.46
CA ASP A 135 -0.70 -10.93 8.89
C ASP A 135 -1.67 -9.81 8.47
N SER A 136 -2.97 -10.10 8.55
CA SER A 136 -4.06 -9.13 8.47
C SER A 136 -4.78 -9.04 9.81
N ARG A 137 -5.42 -7.90 10.08
CA ARG A 137 -6.25 -7.77 11.28
C ARG A 137 -7.43 -8.74 11.19
N GLY A 138 -7.71 -9.42 12.31
CA GLY A 138 -8.75 -10.44 12.37
C GLY A 138 -10.18 -9.90 12.15
N PHE A 139 -11.14 -10.81 12.12
CA PHE A 139 -12.55 -10.53 11.84
C PHE A 139 -13.18 -9.44 12.73
N GLU A 140 -12.71 -9.26 13.97
CA GLU A 140 -13.21 -8.22 14.87
C GLU A 140 -13.01 -6.78 14.34
N GLN A 141 -12.07 -6.60 13.42
CA GLN A 141 -11.74 -5.29 12.84
C GLN A 141 -12.05 -5.22 11.33
N ALA A 142 -12.53 -6.31 10.74
CA ALA A 142 -12.89 -6.37 9.33
C ALA A 142 -14.17 -5.56 9.06
N GLN A 143 -14.14 -4.72 8.03
CA GLN A 143 -15.33 -4.01 7.54
C GLN A 143 -16.08 -4.83 6.49
N ALA A 144 -15.37 -5.72 5.78
CA ALA A 144 -15.91 -6.71 4.87
C ALA A 144 -15.05 -7.98 5.00
N CYS A 145 -15.66 -9.14 4.73
CA CYS A 145 -14.97 -10.43 4.77
C CYS A 145 -14.93 -11.01 3.38
N ALA A 146 -13.78 -11.51 2.96
CA ALA A 146 -13.64 -12.28 1.74
C ALA A 146 -13.99 -13.75 2.00
N GLY A 147 -14.57 -14.43 0.99
CA GLY A 147 -15.02 -15.81 1.10
C GLY A 147 -16.52 -15.92 1.45
N GLY A 148 -17.03 -17.14 1.48
CA GLY A 148 -18.43 -17.41 1.73
C GLY A 148 -18.96 -18.60 0.93
N VAL A 149 -20.25 -18.61 0.63
CA VAL A 149 -20.87 -19.63 -0.22
C VAL A 149 -20.52 -19.35 -1.68
N PRO A 150 -19.83 -20.28 -2.37
CA PRO A 150 -19.42 -20.08 -3.75
C PRO A 150 -20.63 -19.80 -4.67
N LEU A 151 -20.51 -18.81 -5.55
CA LEU A 151 -21.58 -18.39 -6.46
C LEU A 151 -22.05 -19.51 -7.39
N ASN A 152 -21.19 -20.47 -7.73
CA ASN A 152 -21.55 -21.63 -8.55
C ASN A 152 -22.45 -22.64 -7.82
N GLU A 153 -22.60 -22.52 -6.48
CA GLU A 153 -23.52 -23.31 -5.67
C GLU A 153 -24.90 -22.67 -5.49
N VAL A 154 -25.07 -21.46 -6.04
CA VAL A 154 -26.31 -20.69 -5.96
C VAL A 154 -26.85 -20.45 -7.37
N GLU A 155 -28.16 -20.59 -7.53
CA GLU A 155 -28.85 -20.29 -8.78
C GLU A 155 -29.22 -18.81 -8.84
N LEU A 156 -28.43 -18.04 -9.57
CA LEU A 156 -28.72 -16.62 -9.83
C LEU A 156 -29.75 -16.50 -10.97
N PRO A 157 -30.72 -15.58 -10.92
CA PRO A 157 -30.95 -14.51 -9.95
C PRO A 157 -31.87 -14.88 -8.75
N TYR A 158 -32.26 -16.14 -8.63
CA TYR A 158 -33.23 -16.57 -7.62
C TYR A 158 -32.60 -16.77 -6.24
N CYS A 159 -31.29 -16.74 -6.14
CA CYS A 159 -30.55 -16.98 -4.91
C CYS A 159 -30.82 -18.33 -4.26
N ALA A 160 -31.34 -19.30 -5.02
CA ALA A 160 -31.67 -20.63 -4.54
C ALA A 160 -30.41 -21.51 -4.45
N SER A 161 -30.27 -22.26 -3.35
CA SER A 161 -29.21 -23.25 -3.19
C SER A 161 -29.36 -24.38 -4.21
N ARG A 162 -28.27 -24.70 -4.94
CA ARG A 162 -28.21 -25.86 -5.82
C ARG A 162 -28.07 -27.18 -5.06
N ARG A 163 -27.68 -27.11 -3.77
CA ARG A 163 -27.45 -28.28 -2.92
C ARG A 163 -28.61 -28.64 -2.02
N VAL A 164 -29.36 -27.63 -1.54
CA VAL A 164 -30.41 -27.81 -0.56
C VAL A 164 -31.73 -27.23 -1.10
N PRO A 165 -32.67 -28.06 -1.52
CA PRO A 165 -33.98 -27.60 -1.99
C PRO A 165 -34.72 -26.75 -0.96
N GLY A 166 -35.22 -25.59 -1.40
CA GLY A 166 -35.97 -24.66 -0.54
C GLY A 166 -35.12 -23.72 0.30
N LEU A 167 -33.78 -23.82 0.22
CA LEU A 167 -32.84 -22.86 0.86
C LEU A 167 -32.50 -21.73 -0.12
N TYR A 168 -32.57 -20.48 0.35
CA TYR A 168 -32.22 -19.28 -0.39
C TYR A 168 -31.10 -18.57 0.38
N ILE A 169 -30.07 -18.08 -0.35
CA ILE A 169 -28.89 -17.51 0.24
C ILE A 169 -28.61 -16.16 -0.42
N THR A 170 -28.59 -15.07 0.36
CA THR A 170 -28.40 -13.70 -0.13
C THR A 170 -27.45 -12.90 0.76
N GLY A 171 -26.94 -11.79 0.25
CA GLY A 171 -26.11 -10.87 1.01
C GLY A 171 -24.66 -11.32 1.15
N GLU A 172 -23.94 -10.76 2.10
CA GLU A 172 -22.50 -10.94 2.30
C GLU A 172 -22.04 -12.37 2.64
N ILE A 173 -22.99 -13.29 2.87
CA ILE A 173 -22.65 -14.71 3.02
C ILE A 173 -22.24 -15.36 1.69
N LEU A 174 -22.57 -14.76 0.56
CA LEU A 174 -22.11 -15.20 -0.74
C LEU A 174 -20.64 -14.78 -0.95
N ASP A 175 -19.88 -15.67 -1.60
CA ASP A 175 -18.48 -15.39 -1.97
C ASP A 175 -18.42 -14.37 -3.13
N ALA A 176 -18.72 -13.12 -2.80
CA ALA A 176 -18.68 -11.98 -3.69
C ALA A 176 -18.33 -10.72 -2.90
N ASP A 177 -17.16 -10.20 -3.12
CA ASP A 177 -16.71 -8.95 -2.55
C ASP A 177 -16.41 -7.92 -3.64
N GLY A 178 -16.86 -6.70 -3.41
CA GLY A 178 -16.64 -5.56 -4.27
C GLY A 178 -15.56 -4.64 -3.73
N ARG A 179 -15.23 -3.63 -4.52
CA ARG A 179 -14.25 -2.60 -4.10
C ARG A 179 -14.73 -1.87 -2.85
N CYS A 180 -13.78 -1.44 -2.01
CA CYS A 180 -14.04 -0.55 -0.89
C CYS A 180 -14.69 0.76 -1.40
N GLY A 181 -15.72 1.27 -0.68
CA GLY A 181 -16.46 2.46 -1.09
C GLY A 181 -18.00 2.27 -1.08
N GLY A 182 -18.49 1.33 -0.29
CA GLY A 182 -19.92 1.06 -0.11
C GLY A 182 -20.52 0.05 -1.10
N TYR A 183 -19.73 -0.44 -2.07
CA TYR A 183 -20.21 -1.42 -3.07
C TYR A 183 -20.64 -2.73 -2.43
N ASN A 184 -19.97 -3.22 -1.39
CA ASN A 184 -20.33 -4.45 -0.68
C ASN A 184 -21.72 -4.37 -0.07
N LEU A 185 -22.04 -3.29 0.62
CA LEU A 185 -23.38 -3.08 1.18
C LEU A 185 -24.44 -2.90 0.08
N HIS A 186 -24.08 -2.23 -1.01
CA HIS A 186 -25.01 -1.96 -2.09
C HIS A 186 -25.44 -3.22 -2.86
N TRP A 187 -24.51 -4.12 -3.16
CA TRP A 187 -24.85 -5.36 -3.84
C TRP A 187 -25.49 -6.39 -2.92
N ALA A 188 -25.17 -6.38 -1.61
CA ALA A 188 -25.74 -7.31 -0.64
C ALA A 188 -27.24 -7.09 -0.40
N TRP A 189 -27.73 -5.90 -0.67
CA TRP A 189 -29.16 -5.51 -0.63
C TRP A 189 -29.88 -5.93 -1.90
#